data_661fe5e9f62674f148a1dc289831bd67
#
_entry.id   661fe5e9f62674f148a1dc289831bd67
#
_cell.length_a   1.000
_cell.length_b   1.000
_cell.length_c   1.000
_cell.angle_alpha   90.00
_cell.angle_beta   90.00
_cell.angle_gamma   90.00
#
_symmetry.space_group_name_H-M   'P 1'
#
loop_
_entity.id
_entity.type
_entity.pdbx_description
1 polymer ?
#
loop_
_entity_poly.entity_id
_entity_poly.type
_entity_poly.pdbx_seq_one_letter_code
_entity_poly.pdbx_strand_id
1 'polypeptide(L)'
;MQDDGGTKMNDIKLKHILPQTGEIVVGCMRFDSLTPEQIADMIDRLAGEGILHYDHADIYGNGICEEKFGQALQLCQTPREQLILQSKCGIREGYYDLSREYILDAVDRILARLQTGYLDLLILHRPDALMEPSEIAAAFDELQAAGKVRYFGVSNFTPGQIELLESAVHQPLLVNQLQLSIPNSWMMSSGLETNMPTEGSIDRDGHVLDSMQAKGITIQTWSPLQFGDWEGTFLDHPEFPELNRLLEKLAEKYGVSKSAIAAAWILRHPAGMQVVTGSSKTERILDMAKARNLHLTRKEWYALYQAAGHRIP
;
A
#
# COMPACT_ATOMS: atom_id res chain seq x y z
N MET A 1 -4.75 19.08 -39.85
CA MET A 1 -4.78 19.19 -38.39
C MET A 1 -4.56 17.78 -37.85
N GLN A 2 -3.33 17.47 -37.54
CA GLN A 2 -2.98 16.22 -36.85
C GLN A 2 -3.27 16.43 -35.38
N ASP A 3 -4.10 15.56 -34.83
CA ASP A 3 -4.44 15.51 -33.41
C ASP A 3 -3.19 14.92 -32.71
N ASP A 4 -2.43 15.80 -32.06
CA ASP A 4 -1.34 15.40 -31.19
C ASP A 4 -1.98 14.72 -29.98
N GLY A 5 -1.98 13.37 -30.03
CA GLY A 5 -2.47 12.52 -28.95
C GLY A 5 -1.65 12.70 -27.67
N GLY A 6 -1.87 13.80 -26.98
CA GLY A 6 -1.39 13.99 -25.61
C GLY A 6 -2.01 12.89 -24.73
N THR A 7 -1.21 11.96 -24.28
CA THR A 7 -1.59 10.95 -23.29
C THR A 7 -2.23 11.70 -22.11
N LYS A 8 -3.55 11.55 -21.93
CA LYS A 8 -4.24 12.19 -20.81
C LYS A 8 -3.59 11.67 -19.53
N MET A 9 -3.20 12.56 -18.63
CA MET A 9 -2.58 12.21 -17.32
C MET A 9 -3.34 11.13 -16.54
N ASN A 10 -4.61 10.87 -16.88
CA ASN A 10 -5.46 9.84 -16.27
C ASN A 10 -5.14 8.39 -16.68
N ASP A 11 -4.21 8.14 -17.61
CA ASP A 11 -3.85 6.78 -18.07
C ASP A 11 -2.61 6.19 -17.38
N ILE A 12 -1.97 6.96 -16.49
CA ILE A 12 -0.77 6.51 -15.75
C ILE A 12 -1.19 5.78 -14.48
N LYS A 13 -1.73 4.57 -14.61
CA LYS A 13 -1.98 3.68 -13.46
C LYS A 13 -0.79 2.78 -13.22
N LEU A 14 -0.45 2.55 -11.95
CA LEU A 14 0.67 1.70 -11.54
C LEU A 14 0.70 0.37 -12.32
N LYS A 15 -0.42 -0.31 -12.46
CA LYS A 15 -0.51 -1.60 -13.18
C LYS A 15 -0.24 -1.53 -14.68
N HIS A 16 -0.34 -0.35 -15.30
CA HIS A 16 0.03 -0.16 -16.70
C HIS A 16 1.53 0.03 -16.86
N ILE A 17 2.18 0.59 -15.85
CA ILE A 17 3.62 0.86 -15.80
C ILE A 17 4.38 -0.37 -15.29
N LEU A 18 3.86 -1.00 -14.24
CA LEU A 18 4.39 -2.20 -13.60
C LEU A 18 3.32 -3.31 -13.61
N PRO A 19 3.09 -3.99 -14.74
CA PRO A 19 2.02 -4.99 -14.85
C PRO A 19 2.17 -6.17 -13.87
N GLN A 20 3.36 -6.41 -13.35
CA GLN A 20 3.63 -7.47 -12.38
C GLN A 20 3.14 -7.13 -10.95
N THR A 21 2.66 -5.90 -10.68
CA THR A 21 2.30 -5.48 -9.30
C THR A 21 1.17 -6.29 -8.69
N GLY A 22 0.21 -6.78 -9.46
CA GLY A 22 -0.95 -7.46 -8.92
C GLY A 22 -1.74 -6.62 -7.89
N GLU A 23 -2.74 -7.24 -7.27
CA GLU A 23 -3.61 -6.59 -6.27
C GLU A 23 -3.10 -6.79 -4.83
N ILE A 24 -2.18 -7.74 -4.61
CA ILE A 24 -1.64 -8.09 -3.29
C ILE A 24 -0.18 -7.68 -3.23
N VAL A 25 0.16 -6.90 -2.21
CA VAL A 25 1.51 -6.46 -1.88
C VAL A 25 1.92 -7.11 -0.57
N VAL A 26 3.10 -7.69 -0.51
CA VAL A 26 3.62 -8.36 0.68
C VAL A 26 4.33 -7.35 1.58
N GLY A 27 3.71 -6.99 2.71
CA GLY A 27 4.32 -6.11 3.72
C GLY A 27 5.36 -6.83 4.56
N CYS A 28 6.60 -6.37 4.51
CA CYS A 28 7.77 -7.02 5.11
C CYS A 28 8.08 -6.54 6.54
N MET A 29 7.21 -5.75 7.19
CA MET A 29 7.46 -5.16 8.50
C MET A 29 7.79 -6.17 9.62
N ARG A 30 7.33 -7.43 9.49
CA ARG A 30 7.56 -8.51 10.47
C ARG A 30 8.57 -9.55 10.02
N PHE A 31 9.39 -9.26 9.01
CA PHE A 31 10.38 -10.19 8.48
C PHE A 31 11.63 -10.33 9.38
N ASP A 32 11.78 -9.44 10.36
CA ASP A 32 12.76 -9.60 11.43
C ASP A 32 12.62 -10.92 12.20
N SER A 33 11.42 -11.50 12.27
CA SER A 33 11.15 -12.79 12.91
C SER A 33 11.48 -14.03 12.07
N LEU A 34 11.77 -13.84 10.77
CA LEU A 34 12.07 -14.93 9.82
C LEU A 34 13.58 -15.08 9.60
N THR A 35 14.00 -16.27 9.13
CA THR A 35 15.36 -16.43 8.59
C THR A 35 15.39 -16.10 7.10
N PRO A 36 16.58 -15.78 6.53
CA PRO A 36 16.71 -15.56 5.09
C PRO A 36 16.21 -16.73 4.23
N GLU A 37 16.41 -17.97 4.67
CA GLU A 37 15.96 -19.17 3.97
C GLU A 37 14.42 -19.27 3.96
N GLN A 38 13.77 -18.91 5.07
CA GLN A 38 12.31 -18.85 5.15
C GLN A 38 11.73 -17.77 4.24
N ILE A 39 12.41 -16.62 4.14
CA ILE A 39 12.01 -15.54 3.23
C ILE A 39 12.22 -15.98 1.78
N ALA A 40 13.32 -16.65 1.45
CA ALA A 40 13.58 -17.16 0.09
C ALA A 40 12.53 -18.17 -0.36
N ASP A 41 12.19 -19.16 0.50
CA ASP A 41 11.09 -20.11 0.23
C ASP A 41 9.75 -19.37 0.02
N MET A 42 9.47 -18.36 0.84
CA MET A 42 8.28 -17.53 0.69
C MET A 42 8.26 -16.79 -0.67
N ILE A 43 9.38 -16.19 -1.07
CA ILE A 43 9.49 -15.48 -2.36
C ILE A 43 9.18 -16.45 -3.50
N ASP A 44 9.80 -17.61 -3.54
CA ASP A 44 9.63 -18.57 -4.64
C ASP A 44 8.21 -19.14 -4.70
N ARG A 45 7.61 -19.44 -3.55
CA ARG A 45 6.23 -19.93 -3.48
C ARG A 45 5.22 -18.87 -3.89
N LEU A 46 5.39 -17.62 -3.44
CA LEU A 46 4.51 -16.53 -3.79
C LEU A 46 4.66 -16.14 -5.28
N ALA A 47 5.87 -16.20 -5.82
CA ALA A 47 6.12 -15.98 -7.24
C ALA A 47 5.40 -17.00 -8.12
N GLY A 48 5.34 -18.27 -7.71
CA GLY A 48 4.57 -19.32 -8.37
C GLY A 48 3.07 -19.01 -8.50
N GLU A 49 2.54 -18.15 -7.61
CA GLU A 49 1.15 -17.69 -7.59
C GLU A 49 1.00 -16.26 -8.16
N GLY A 50 2.05 -15.69 -8.75
CA GLY A 50 2.06 -14.35 -9.34
C GLY A 50 1.99 -13.22 -8.31
N ILE A 51 2.44 -13.45 -7.08
CA ILE A 51 2.57 -12.42 -6.03
C ILE A 51 4.04 -12.02 -5.98
N LEU A 52 4.36 -10.87 -6.59
CA LEU A 52 5.73 -10.45 -6.88
C LEU A 52 6.11 -9.11 -6.24
N HIS A 53 5.18 -8.43 -5.57
CA HIS A 53 5.38 -7.10 -5.03
C HIS A 53 5.62 -7.13 -3.52
N TYR A 54 6.77 -6.58 -3.08
CA TYR A 54 7.22 -6.57 -1.68
C TYR A 54 7.41 -5.15 -1.19
N ASP A 55 6.85 -4.86 0.00
CA ASP A 55 6.79 -3.54 0.62
C ASP A 55 7.67 -3.48 1.86
N HIS A 56 8.74 -2.73 1.79
CA HIS A 56 9.69 -2.46 2.86
C HIS A 56 9.57 -1.04 3.41
N ALA A 57 10.33 -0.74 4.45
CA ALA A 57 10.68 0.60 4.91
C ALA A 57 12.00 0.54 5.68
N ASP A 58 12.78 1.61 5.60
CA ASP A 58 14.08 1.76 6.28
C ASP A 58 14.01 1.57 7.79
N ILE A 59 12.85 1.87 8.41
CA ILE A 59 12.60 1.73 9.85
C ILE A 59 12.14 0.33 10.27
N TYR A 60 11.77 -0.57 9.34
CA TYR A 60 11.24 -1.89 9.71
C TYR A 60 12.33 -2.75 10.38
N GLY A 61 12.11 -3.07 11.67
CA GLY A 61 13.12 -3.76 12.47
C GLY A 61 14.45 -3.02 12.53
N ASN A 62 14.46 -1.68 12.44
CA ASN A 62 15.67 -0.85 12.33
C ASN A 62 16.60 -1.28 11.17
N GLY A 63 16.01 -1.65 10.03
CA GLY A 63 16.73 -2.10 8.84
C GLY A 63 16.93 -3.61 8.74
N ILE A 64 16.73 -4.39 9.81
CA ILE A 64 16.92 -5.86 9.83
C ILE A 64 16.00 -6.55 8.81
N CYS A 65 14.76 -6.04 8.61
CA CYS A 65 13.84 -6.62 7.65
C CYS A 65 14.39 -6.55 6.21
N GLU A 66 14.99 -5.42 5.83
CA GLU A 66 15.64 -5.25 4.53
C GLU A 66 16.92 -6.10 4.42
N GLU A 67 17.75 -6.16 5.47
CA GLU A 67 18.98 -6.97 5.47
C GLU A 67 18.67 -8.47 5.25
N LYS A 68 17.70 -9.01 5.98
CA LYS A 68 17.29 -10.42 5.83
C LYS A 68 16.67 -10.69 4.47
N PHE A 69 15.89 -9.75 3.94
CA PHE A 69 15.34 -9.86 2.60
C PHE A 69 16.44 -9.82 1.53
N GLY A 70 17.43 -8.94 1.67
CA GLY A 70 18.59 -8.88 0.80
C GLY A 70 19.38 -10.19 0.77
N GLN A 71 19.57 -10.81 1.95
CA GLN A 71 20.18 -12.15 2.04
C GLN A 71 19.31 -13.22 1.35
N ALA A 72 17.99 -13.14 1.51
CA ALA A 72 17.05 -14.07 0.88
C ALA A 72 17.06 -13.96 -0.65
N LEU A 73 17.25 -12.76 -1.22
CA LEU A 73 17.38 -12.54 -2.66
C LEU A 73 18.57 -13.30 -3.27
N GLN A 74 19.62 -13.60 -2.47
CA GLN A 74 20.76 -14.41 -2.92
C GLN A 74 20.48 -15.92 -2.85
N LEU A 75 19.42 -16.33 -2.17
CA LEU A 75 19.07 -17.74 -1.92
C LEU A 75 17.87 -18.19 -2.77
N CYS A 76 16.94 -17.28 -3.10
CA CYS A 76 15.74 -17.62 -3.84
C CYS A 76 16.05 -17.91 -5.32
N GLN A 77 15.17 -18.68 -5.96
CA GLN A 77 15.28 -19.02 -7.38
C GLN A 77 14.62 -17.94 -8.29
N THR A 78 13.73 -17.14 -7.70
CA THR A 78 13.03 -16.07 -8.42
C THR A 78 13.98 -14.94 -8.76
N PRO A 79 14.21 -14.61 -10.04
CA PRO A 79 15.10 -13.52 -10.44
C PRO A 79 14.63 -12.17 -9.90
N ARG A 80 15.58 -11.29 -9.50
CA ARG A 80 15.31 -9.94 -8.99
C ARG A 80 14.42 -9.12 -9.94
N GLU A 81 14.61 -9.29 -11.23
CA GLU A 81 13.92 -8.55 -12.29
C GLU A 81 12.44 -8.90 -12.41
N GLN A 82 12.02 -10.04 -11.89
CA GLN A 82 10.61 -10.43 -11.79
C GLN A 82 9.91 -9.81 -10.58
N LEU A 83 10.70 -9.43 -9.55
CA LEU A 83 10.17 -8.87 -8.32
C LEU A 83 9.99 -7.36 -8.44
N ILE A 84 8.97 -6.83 -7.78
CA ILE A 84 8.78 -5.41 -7.55
C ILE A 84 9.15 -5.15 -6.10
N LEU A 85 10.23 -4.41 -5.90
CA LEU A 85 10.67 -4.00 -4.57
C LEU A 85 10.36 -2.52 -4.38
N GLN A 86 9.51 -2.24 -3.40
CA GLN A 86 9.32 -0.89 -2.91
C GLN A 86 9.88 -0.76 -1.49
N SER A 87 10.43 0.40 -1.18
CA SER A 87 10.80 0.76 0.19
C SER A 87 10.45 2.20 0.49
N LYS A 88 10.54 2.58 1.75
CA LYS A 88 10.11 3.89 2.25
C LYS A 88 11.21 4.53 3.09
N CYS A 89 11.25 5.87 3.07
CA CYS A 89 12.10 6.68 3.95
C CYS A 89 11.34 7.93 4.42
N GLY A 90 11.92 8.66 5.38
CA GLY A 90 11.39 9.94 5.86
C GLY A 90 10.98 9.94 7.32
N ILE A 91 10.85 8.79 7.99
CA ILE A 91 10.57 8.73 9.42
C ILE A 91 11.89 8.64 10.20
N ARG A 92 12.08 9.54 11.16
CA ARG A 92 13.20 9.56 12.08
C ARG A 92 12.70 9.46 13.51
N GLU A 93 13.59 9.22 14.47
CA GLU A 93 13.24 9.19 15.89
C GLU A 93 12.82 10.60 16.36
N GLY A 94 11.52 10.79 16.55
CA GLY A 94 10.94 12.03 17.03
C GLY A 94 10.68 13.13 15.97
N TYR A 95 10.99 12.91 14.70
CA TYR A 95 10.74 13.87 13.62
C TYR A 95 10.64 13.21 12.24
N TYR A 96 10.22 13.98 11.24
CA TYR A 96 10.27 13.58 9.84
C TYR A 96 11.39 14.33 9.11
N ASP A 97 11.96 13.73 8.06
CA ASP A 97 13.03 14.33 7.29
C ASP A 97 12.88 13.93 5.81
N LEU A 98 12.48 14.90 4.99
CA LEU A 98 12.38 14.74 3.54
C LEU A 98 13.36 15.67 2.80
N SER A 99 14.46 16.08 3.46
CA SER A 99 15.53 16.81 2.81
C SER A 99 16.18 15.97 1.70
N ARG A 100 16.71 16.66 0.68
CA ARG A 100 17.42 15.99 -0.42
C ARG A 100 18.54 15.09 0.09
N GLU A 101 19.38 15.59 1.00
CA GLU A 101 20.52 14.86 1.53
C GLU A 101 20.09 13.57 2.24
N TYR A 102 19.05 13.66 3.08
CA TYR A 102 18.54 12.49 3.78
C TYR A 102 17.95 11.45 2.84
N ILE A 103 17.13 11.86 1.84
CA ILE A 103 16.52 10.93 0.88
C ILE A 103 17.60 10.15 0.12
N LEU A 104 18.65 10.83 -0.36
CA LEU A 104 19.74 10.19 -1.09
C LEU A 104 20.48 9.16 -0.23
N ASP A 105 20.88 9.55 0.99
CA ASP A 105 21.58 8.69 1.91
C ASP A 105 20.69 7.51 2.39
N ALA A 106 19.40 7.74 2.63
CA ALA A 106 18.46 6.69 2.98
C ALA A 106 18.34 5.63 1.87
N VAL A 107 18.24 6.05 0.60
CA VAL A 107 18.17 5.12 -0.54
C VAL A 107 19.45 4.31 -0.66
N ASP A 108 20.62 4.91 -0.48
CA ASP A 108 21.88 4.18 -0.52
C ASP A 108 21.97 3.12 0.58
N ARG A 109 21.51 3.42 1.80
CA ARG A 109 21.42 2.43 2.88
C ARG A 109 20.40 1.34 2.60
N ILE A 110 19.23 1.68 2.05
CA ILE A 110 18.18 0.71 1.66
C ILE A 110 18.73 -0.26 0.62
N LEU A 111 19.36 0.24 -0.45
CA LEU A 111 19.93 -0.58 -1.51
C LEU A 111 21.03 -1.51 -0.98
N ALA A 112 21.88 -1.00 -0.09
CA ALA A 112 22.92 -1.80 0.55
C ALA A 112 22.34 -2.95 1.40
N ARG A 113 21.30 -2.70 2.22
CA ARG A 113 20.62 -3.72 3.01
C ARG A 113 19.88 -4.74 2.15
N LEU A 114 19.15 -4.28 1.13
CA LEU A 114 18.44 -5.15 0.19
C LEU A 114 19.37 -5.87 -0.79
N GLN A 115 20.68 -5.57 -0.81
CA GLN A 115 21.68 -6.15 -1.72
C GLN A 115 21.23 -6.10 -3.19
N THR A 116 20.66 -4.99 -3.61
CA THR A 116 20.16 -4.75 -4.97
C THR A 116 20.63 -3.41 -5.51
N GLY A 117 20.77 -3.30 -6.82
CA GLY A 117 21.20 -2.07 -7.47
C GLY A 117 20.10 -1.01 -7.61
N TYR A 118 18.82 -1.39 -7.43
CA TYR A 118 17.70 -0.47 -7.65
C TYR A 118 16.46 -0.85 -6.87
N LEU A 119 15.63 0.16 -6.59
CA LEU A 119 14.22 0.01 -6.19
C LEU A 119 13.32 0.21 -7.41
N ASP A 120 12.22 -0.55 -7.47
CA ASP A 120 11.18 -0.29 -8.44
C ASP A 120 10.33 0.91 -8.01
N LEU A 121 10.11 1.10 -6.70
CA LEU A 121 9.34 2.21 -6.17
C LEU A 121 9.93 2.71 -4.85
N LEU A 122 10.17 4.01 -4.74
CA LEU A 122 10.47 4.70 -3.49
C LEU A 122 9.23 5.46 -3.02
N ILE A 123 8.86 5.28 -1.74
CA ILE A 123 7.72 5.94 -1.11
C ILE A 123 8.20 6.89 -0.01
N LEU A 124 7.77 8.14 -0.04
CA LEU A 124 7.91 9.04 1.09
C LEU A 124 6.93 8.60 2.19
N HIS A 125 7.47 8.12 3.33
CA HIS A 125 6.71 7.32 4.31
C HIS A 125 5.63 8.11 5.05
N ARG A 126 5.90 9.40 5.33
CA ARG A 126 5.00 10.36 5.96
C ARG A 126 5.26 11.75 5.39
N PRO A 127 4.25 12.63 5.34
CA PRO A 127 4.50 14.03 5.04
C PRO A 127 5.34 14.68 6.13
N ASP A 128 6.33 15.46 5.71
CA ASP A 128 7.12 16.30 6.60
C ASP A 128 6.53 17.72 6.57
N ALA A 129 6.26 18.29 7.75
CA ALA A 129 5.75 19.67 7.84
C ALA A 129 6.76 20.73 7.36
N LEU A 130 8.04 20.35 7.30
CA LEU A 130 9.14 21.21 6.85
C LEU A 130 9.64 20.83 5.46
N MET A 131 8.94 19.99 4.72
CA MET A 131 9.37 19.58 3.38
C MET A 131 9.47 20.77 2.43
N GLU A 132 10.57 20.82 1.71
CA GLU A 132 10.79 21.72 0.58
C GLU A 132 10.62 20.92 -0.72
N PRO A 133 9.53 21.13 -1.50
CA PRO A 133 9.27 20.34 -2.71
C PRO A 133 10.42 20.34 -3.72
N SER A 134 11.18 21.43 -3.81
CA SER A 134 12.35 21.54 -4.68
C SER A 134 13.52 20.63 -4.27
N GLU A 135 13.70 20.38 -2.97
CA GLU A 135 14.71 19.44 -2.48
C GLU A 135 14.32 17.99 -2.81
N ILE A 136 13.04 17.65 -2.62
CA ILE A 136 12.51 16.33 -2.99
C ILE A 136 12.64 16.10 -4.50
N ALA A 137 12.30 17.11 -5.32
CA ALA A 137 12.44 17.05 -6.77
C ALA A 137 13.88 16.79 -7.18
N ALA A 138 14.85 17.51 -6.60
CA ALA A 138 16.26 17.31 -6.87
C ALA A 138 16.75 15.90 -6.47
N ALA A 139 16.26 15.36 -5.34
CA ALA A 139 16.57 13.99 -4.93
C ALA A 139 15.98 12.95 -5.91
N PHE A 140 14.76 13.12 -6.35
CA PHE A 140 14.10 12.22 -7.30
C PHE A 140 14.80 12.23 -8.66
N ASP A 141 15.16 13.41 -9.18
CA ASP A 141 15.89 13.55 -10.43
C ASP A 141 17.26 12.81 -10.37
N GLU A 142 18.00 12.98 -9.29
CA GLU A 142 19.29 12.32 -9.09
C GLU A 142 19.16 10.80 -8.96
N LEU A 143 18.22 10.32 -8.15
CA LEU A 143 17.99 8.88 -7.96
C LEU A 143 17.55 8.19 -9.25
N GLN A 144 16.68 8.84 -10.02
CA GLN A 144 16.21 8.31 -11.30
C GLN A 144 17.31 8.33 -12.35
N ALA A 145 18.06 9.43 -12.46
CA ALA A 145 19.18 9.54 -13.39
C ALA A 145 20.30 8.52 -13.10
N ALA A 146 20.54 8.23 -11.80
CA ALA A 146 21.49 7.20 -11.37
C ALA A 146 20.96 5.77 -11.55
N GLY A 147 19.70 5.57 -11.94
CA GLY A 147 19.06 4.26 -12.05
C GLY A 147 18.81 3.56 -10.72
N LYS A 148 18.92 4.26 -9.58
CA LYS A 148 18.72 3.73 -8.23
C LYS A 148 17.24 3.56 -7.88
N VAL A 149 16.38 4.40 -8.45
CA VAL A 149 14.92 4.34 -8.25
C VAL A 149 14.22 4.53 -9.59
N ARG A 150 13.25 3.65 -9.89
CA ARG A 150 12.50 3.71 -11.16
C ARG A 150 11.30 4.62 -11.07
N TYR A 151 10.53 4.51 -9.98
CA TYR A 151 9.27 5.23 -9.78
C TYR A 151 9.13 5.71 -8.34
N PHE A 152 8.18 6.64 -8.14
CA PHE A 152 8.00 7.33 -6.86
C PHE A 152 6.54 7.31 -6.41
N GLY A 153 6.35 7.39 -5.11
CA GLY A 153 5.04 7.47 -4.47
C GLY A 153 5.15 8.10 -3.09
N VAL A 154 4.01 8.18 -2.42
CA VAL A 154 3.89 8.75 -1.08
C VAL A 154 3.08 7.83 -0.17
N SER A 155 3.07 8.11 1.12
CA SER A 155 2.24 7.41 2.09
C SER A 155 1.67 8.42 3.09
N ASN A 156 0.35 8.33 3.32
CA ASN A 156 -0.39 9.19 4.23
C ASN A 156 -0.36 10.69 3.87
N PHE A 157 -0.24 11.01 2.59
CA PHE A 157 -0.34 12.39 2.09
C PHE A 157 -1.78 12.75 1.77
N THR A 158 -2.16 13.98 2.12
CA THR A 158 -3.42 14.58 1.68
C THR A 158 -3.33 15.05 0.21
N PRO A 159 -4.46 15.25 -0.49
CA PRO A 159 -4.46 15.80 -1.85
C PRO A 159 -3.68 17.10 -2.00
N GLY A 160 -3.84 18.04 -1.06
CA GLY A 160 -3.11 19.30 -1.10
C GLY A 160 -1.59 19.16 -0.96
N GLN A 161 -1.13 18.19 -0.14
CA GLN A 161 0.31 17.90 -0.04
C GLN A 161 0.85 17.24 -1.32
N ILE A 162 0.05 16.40 -1.97
CA ILE A 162 0.41 15.81 -3.27
C ILE A 162 0.49 16.91 -4.34
N GLU A 163 -0.48 17.82 -4.40
CA GLU A 163 -0.47 18.94 -5.34
C GLU A 163 0.74 19.88 -5.12
N LEU A 164 1.08 20.14 -3.87
CA LEU A 164 2.27 20.90 -3.52
C LEU A 164 3.54 20.20 -4.01
N LEU A 165 3.66 18.88 -3.80
CA LEU A 165 4.82 18.11 -4.26
C LEU A 165 4.87 18.04 -5.79
N GLU A 166 3.75 17.77 -6.45
CA GLU A 166 3.62 17.73 -7.93
C GLU A 166 3.95 19.07 -8.60
N SER A 167 3.90 20.20 -7.87
CA SER A 167 4.31 21.51 -8.41
C SER A 167 5.82 21.63 -8.66
N ALA A 168 6.62 20.72 -8.11
CA ALA A 168 8.09 20.75 -8.22
C ALA A 168 8.67 19.47 -8.84
N VAL A 169 8.10 18.29 -8.52
CA VAL A 169 8.63 17.02 -9.02
C VAL A 169 8.25 16.79 -10.49
N HIS A 170 9.18 16.22 -11.27
CA HIS A 170 8.96 15.89 -12.68
C HIS A 170 8.38 14.48 -12.87
N GLN A 171 8.60 13.61 -11.90
CA GLN A 171 8.17 12.21 -11.94
C GLN A 171 6.71 12.09 -11.49
N PRO A 172 5.90 11.23 -12.14
CA PRO A 172 4.55 10.96 -11.65
C PRO A 172 4.60 10.23 -10.31
N LEU A 173 3.74 10.65 -9.39
CA LEU A 173 3.49 9.91 -8.15
C LEU A 173 2.49 8.79 -8.45
N LEU A 174 2.95 7.52 -8.32
CA LEU A 174 2.14 6.37 -8.75
C LEU A 174 1.28 5.78 -7.63
N VAL A 175 1.67 6.01 -6.38
CA VAL A 175 1.07 5.39 -5.19
C VAL A 175 0.89 6.42 -4.09
N ASN A 176 -0.25 6.32 -3.39
CA ASN A 176 -0.41 6.84 -2.03
C ASN A 176 -0.80 5.67 -1.13
N GLN A 177 0.09 5.29 -0.20
CA GLN A 177 -0.17 4.17 0.70
C GLN A 177 -0.90 4.67 1.96
N LEU A 178 -2.14 4.20 2.18
CA LEU A 178 -3.10 4.73 3.16
C LEU A 178 -3.68 3.62 4.03
N GLN A 179 -4.04 3.92 5.28
CA GLN A 179 -4.76 2.97 6.12
C GLN A 179 -6.19 2.75 5.60
N LEU A 180 -6.55 1.49 5.42
CA LEU A 180 -7.94 1.13 5.13
C LEU A 180 -8.24 -0.30 5.57
N SER A 181 -9.30 -0.44 6.33
CA SER A 181 -9.95 -1.72 6.64
C SER A 181 -11.47 -1.51 6.69
N ILE A 182 -12.24 -2.58 6.88
CA ILE A 182 -13.70 -2.42 6.96
C ILE A 182 -14.10 -1.51 8.13
N PRO A 183 -13.57 -1.69 9.38
CA PRO A 183 -13.87 -0.78 10.49
C PRO A 183 -13.22 0.59 10.37
N ASN A 184 -12.01 0.66 9.78
CA ASN A 184 -11.28 1.92 9.62
C ASN A 184 -11.39 2.41 8.17
N SER A 185 -12.54 3.01 7.83
CA SER A 185 -12.84 3.45 6.45
C SER A 185 -13.27 4.93 6.37
N TRP A 186 -12.64 5.79 7.18
CA TRP A 186 -12.94 7.22 7.25
C TRP A 186 -12.91 7.93 5.90
N MET A 187 -11.96 7.57 5.04
CA MET A 187 -11.85 8.12 3.68
C MET A 187 -13.07 7.83 2.78
N MET A 188 -13.89 6.82 3.15
CA MET A 188 -15.14 6.49 2.45
C MET A 188 -16.34 7.11 3.16
N SER A 189 -16.33 7.12 4.50
CA SER A 189 -17.45 7.58 5.31
C SER A 189 -17.77 9.05 5.06
N SER A 190 -16.76 9.92 4.93
CA SER A 190 -16.95 11.35 4.65
C SER A 190 -17.73 11.61 3.37
N GLY A 191 -17.49 10.80 2.32
CA GLY A 191 -18.25 10.87 1.07
C GLY A 191 -19.66 10.28 1.17
N LEU A 192 -19.82 9.16 1.87
CA LEU A 192 -21.12 8.48 2.01
C LEU A 192 -22.09 9.25 2.92
N GLU A 193 -21.57 9.95 3.93
CA GLU A 193 -22.35 10.72 4.90
C GLU A 193 -22.32 12.24 4.61
N THR A 194 -21.94 12.64 3.40
CA THR A 194 -21.93 14.05 2.99
C THR A 194 -23.28 14.72 3.29
N ASN A 195 -23.25 15.93 3.87
CA ASN A 195 -24.41 16.71 4.28
C ASN A 195 -25.25 16.07 5.40
N MET A 196 -24.67 15.19 6.22
CA MET A 196 -25.30 14.61 7.39
C MET A 196 -24.62 15.12 8.68
N PRO A 197 -25.36 15.35 9.80
CA PRO A 197 -24.77 15.81 11.05
C PRO A 197 -24.22 14.60 11.87
N THR A 198 -23.29 13.86 11.30
CA THR A 198 -22.72 12.63 11.86
C THR A 198 -21.22 12.74 11.99
N GLU A 199 -20.61 11.92 12.85
CA GLU A 199 -19.15 11.81 12.99
C GLU A 199 -18.49 11.36 11.69
N GLY A 200 -19.14 10.43 10.95
CA GLY A 200 -18.64 9.92 9.67
C GLY A 200 -18.59 10.96 8.55
N SER A 201 -19.39 12.04 8.65
CA SER A 201 -19.41 13.13 7.65
C SER A 201 -18.22 14.08 7.73
N ILE A 202 -17.41 14.01 8.80
CA ILE A 202 -16.27 14.88 8.99
C ILE A 202 -15.15 14.45 8.05
N ASP A 203 -14.79 15.32 7.11
CA ASP A 203 -13.61 15.11 6.30
C ASP A 203 -12.33 15.31 7.13
N ARG A 204 -11.48 14.29 7.16
CA ARG A 204 -10.21 14.27 7.90
C ARG A 204 -8.98 14.22 7.02
N ASP A 205 -9.18 13.99 5.73
CA ASP A 205 -8.09 13.65 4.81
C ASP A 205 -8.13 14.42 3.49
N GLY A 206 -9.05 15.37 3.35
CA GLY A 206 -9.20 16.21 2.14
C GLY A 206 -9.77 15.43 0.95
N HIS A 207 -10.68 14.48 1.20
CA HIS A 207 -11.28 13.62 0.17
C HIS A 207 -10.23 12.83 -0.62
N VAL A 208 -9.26 12.26 0.10
CA VAL A 208 -8.11 11.58 -0.50
C VAL A 208 -8.52 10.46 -1.45
N LEU A 209 -9.58 9.69 -1.12
CA LEU A 209 -10.07 8.59 -1.96
C LEU A 209 -10.46 9.07 -3.36
N ASP A 210 -11.32 10.10 -3.44
CA ASP A 210 -11.81 10.64 -4.70
C ASP A 210 -10.68 11.31 -5.49
N SER A 211 -9.81 12.03 -4.80
CA SER A 211 -8.66 12.70 -5.42
C SER A 211 -7.69 11.69 -6.03
N MET A 212 -7.33 10.62 -5.32
CA MET A 212 -6.44 9.58 -5.86
C MET A 212 -7.07 8.89 -7.05
N GLN A 213 -8.36 8.58 -6.98
CA GLN A 213 -9.10 7.99 -8.10
C GLN A 213 -9.11 8.91 -9.33
N ALA A 214 -9.36 10.21 -9.15
CA ALA A 214 -9.37 11.20 -10.22
C ALA A 214 -8.00 11.41 -10.86
N LYS A 215 -6.93 11.39 -10.05
CA LYS A 215 -5.53 11.53 -10.51
C LYS A 215 -4.95 10.23 -11.09
N GLY A 216 -5.60 9.09 -10.93
CA GLY A 216 -5.07 7.78 -11.32
C GLY A 216 -3.94 7.26 -10.40
N ILE A 217 -3.74 7.88 -9.24
CA ILE A 217 -2.79 7.43 -8.22
C ILE A 217 -3.36 6.18 -7.53
N THR A 218 -2.58 5.11 -7.47
CA THR A 218 -3.01 3.85 -6.86
C THR A 218 -2.99 3.97 -5.34
N ILE A 219 -4.12 3.66 -4.70
CA ILE A 219 -4.16 3.52 -3.25
C ILE A 219 -3.66 2.13 -2.87
N GLN A 220 -2.59 2.04 -2.07
CA GLN A 220 -2.17 0.81 -1.40
C GLN A 220 -2.66 0.83 0.04
N THR A 221 -3.45 -0.15 0.45
CA THR A 221 -4.09 -0.14 1.76
C THR A 221 -3.24 -0.90 2.79
N TRP A 222 -2.64 -0.16 3.74
CA TRP A 222 -1.94 -0.80 4.85
C TRP A 222 -2.89 -1.13 6.00
N SER A 223 -2.52 -2.10 6.84
CA SER A 223 -3.33 -2.63 7.96
C SER A 223 -4.76 -3.05 7.57
N PRO A 224 -4.96 -3.85 6.50
CA PRO A 224 -6.28 -4.17 5.95
C PRO A 224 -7.18 -4.99 6.91
N LEU A 225 -6.60 -5.56 7.96
CA LEU A 225 -7.32 -6.37 8.98
C LEU A 225 -7.32 -5.73 10.36
N GLN A 226 -6.78 -4.52 10.51
CA GLN A 226 -6.72 -3.83 11.81
C GLN A 226 -7.85 -2.81 11.96
N PHE A 227 -8.13 -2.45 13.21
CA PHE A 227 -9.03 -1.36 13.58
C PHE A 227 -8.30 -0.38 14.49
N GLY A 228 -8.85 0.82 14.63
CA GLY A 228 -8.29 1.87 15.46
C GLY A 228 -6.84 2.25 15.10
N ASP A 229 -6.13 2.77 16.07
CA ASP A 229 -4.72 3.15 15.97
C ASP A 229 -3.85 2.05 16.58
N TRP A 230 -3.63 0.96 15.83
CA TRP A 230 -2.86 -0.23 16.24
C TRP A 230 -3.51 -1.09 17.35
N GLU A 231 -4.84 -1.01 17.52
CA GLU A 231 -5.57 -1.74 18.55
C GLU A 231 -5.69 -3.24 18.30
N GLY A 232 -5.37 -3.70 17.10
CA GLY A 232 -5.36 -5.12 16.75
C GLY A 232 -6.20 -5.47 15.53
N THR A 233 -6.42 -6.77 15.31
CA THR A 233 -7.28 -7.25 14.22
C THR A 233 -8.75 -7.26 14.64
N PHE A 234 -9.63 -6.86 13.73
CA PHE A 234 -11.08 -6.98 13.94
C PHE A 234 -11.60 -8.42 13.72
N LEU A 235 -10.79 -9.30 13.11
CA LEU A 235 -11.15 -10.70 12.90
C LEU A 235 -11.25 -11.42 14.25
N ASP A 236 -12.42 -12.00 14.52
CA ASP A 236 -12.77 -12.68 15.78
C ASP A 236 -12.70 -11.80 17.04
N HIS A 237 -12.66 -10.46 16.85
CA HIS A 237 -12.63 -9.54 17.96
C HIS A 237 -14.04 -9.32 18.53
N PRO A 238 -14.20 -9.31 19.88
CA PRO A 238 -15.51 -9.22 20.54
C PRO A 238 -16.26 -7.89 20.30
N GLU A 239 -15.57 -6.83 19.92
CA GLU A 239 -16.20 -5.55 19.57
C GLU A 239 -16.90 -5.56 18.21
N PHE A 240 -16.60 -6.56 17.34
CA PHE A 240 -17.17 -6.66 16.00
C PHE A 240 -17.97 -7.96 15.77
N PRO A 241 -18.94 -8.30 16.64
CA PRO A 241 -19.64 -9.59 16.54
C PRO A 241 -20.46 -9.72 15.26
N GLU A 242 -21.15 -8.67 14.84
CA GLU A 242 -21.97 -8.68 13.62
C GLU A 242 -21.11 -8.75 12.36
N LEU A 243 -20.02 -8.01 12.34
CA LEU A 243 -19.04 -8.06 11.23
C LEU A 243 -18.47 -9.48 11.10
N ASN A 244 -18.03 -10.08 12.20
CA ASN A 244 -17.44 -11.40 12.17
C ASN A 244 -18.45 -12.49 11.78
N ARG A 245 -19.72 -12.39 12.24
CA ARG A 245 -20.79 -13.29 11.81
C ARG A 245 -21.04 -13.21 10.29
N LEU A 246 -21.03 -12.00 9.74
CA LEU A 246 -21.22 -11.80 8.31
C LEU A 246 -20.00 -12.25 7.49
N LEU A 247 -18.80 -11.98 7.98
CA LEU A 247 -17.55 -12.47 7.36
C LEU A 247 -17.53 -13.99 7.29
N GLU A 248 -17.92 -14.68 8.37
CA GLU A 248 -18.01 -16.16 8.40
C GLU A 248 -19.00 -16.67 7.35
N LYS A 249 -20.21 -16.11 7.33
CA LYS A 249 -21.23 -16.47 6.35
C LYS A 249 -20.76 -16.30 4.90
N LEU A 250 -20.05 -15.22 4.60
CA LEU A 250 -19.52 -14.98 3.27
C LEU A 250 -18.33 -15.87 2.95
N ALA A 251 -17.47 -16.13 3.95
CA ALA A 251 -16.36 -17.07 3.84
C ALA A 251 -16.85 -18.48 3.46
N GLU A 252 -17.87 -18.98 4.14
CA GLU A 252 -18.55 -20.24 3.80
C GLU A 252 -19.13 -20.21 2.38
N LYS A 253 -19.87 -19.14 2.03
CA LYS A 253 -20.51 -18.99 0.70
C LYS A 253 -19.49 -19.05 -0.43
N TYR A 254 -18.33 -18.42 -0.27
CA TYR A 254 -17.30 -18.31 -1.32
C TYR A 254 -16.20 -19.37 -1.20
N GLY A 255 -16.18 -20.19 -0.14
CA GLY A 255 -15.16 -21.22 0.08
C GLY A 255 -13.77 -20.65 0.36
N VAL A 256 -13.69 -19.53 1.10
CA VAL A 256 -12.46 -18.81 1.43
C VAL A 256 -12.42 -18.41 2.91
N SER A 257 -11.33 -17.82 3.38
CA SER A 257 -11.25 -17.30 4.74
C SER A 257 -11.91 -15.93 4.93
N LYS A 258 -12.17 -15.54 6.18
CA LYS A 258 -12.62 -14.19 6.53
C LYS A 258 -11.62 -13.11 6.08
N SER A 259 -10.31 -13.39 6.15
CA SER A 259 -9.29 -12.45 5.67
C SER A 259 -9.36 -12.23 4.15
N ALA A 260 -9.67 -13.26 3.38
CA ALA A 260 -9.90 -13.13 1.94
C ALA A 260 -11.16 -12.29 1.64
N ILE A 261 -12.25 -12.46 2.41
CA ILE A 261 -13.45 -11.62 2.27
C ILE A 261 -13.14 -10.16 2.60
N ALA A 262 -12.38 -9.89 3.68
CA ALA A 262 -12.00 -8.53 4.05
C ALA A 262 -11.11 -7.87 2.97
N ALA A 263 -10.16 -8.59 2.40
CA ALA A 263 -9.37 -8.11 1.27
C ALA A 263 -10.23 -7.90 0.01
N ALA A 264 -11.17 -8.81 -0.29
CA ALA A 264 -12.09 -8.67 -1.42
C ALA A 264 -13.01 -7.45 -1.28
N TRP A 265 -13.36 -7.05 -0.05
CA TRP A 265 -14.12 -5.84 0.21
C TRP A 265 -13.33 -4.59 -0.27
N ILE A 266 -12.04 -4.51 0.03
CA ILE A 266 -11.15 -3.43 -0.43
C ILE A 266 -11.01 -3.48 -1.95
N LEU A 267 -10.67 -4.63 -2.50
CA LEU A 267 -10.42 -4.82 -3.93
C LEU A 267 -11.67 -4.59 -4.80
N ARG A 268 -12.88 -4.72 -4.21
CA ARG A 268 -14.15 -4.47 -4.89
C ARG A 268 -14.37 -3.00 -5.25
N HIS A 269 -13.65 -2.07 -4.59
CA HIS A 269 -13.80 -0.64 -4.84
C HIS A 269 -13.28 -0.24 -6.23
N PRO A 270 -14.01 0.62 -6.98
CA PRO A 270 -13.66 0.98 -8.36
C PRO A 270 -12.36 1.80 -8.49
N ALA A 271 -11.80 2.33 -7.40
CA ALA A 271 -10.50 2.99 -7.40
C ALA A 271 -9.34 2.05 -7.79
N GLY A 272 -9.54 0.72 -7.78
CA GLY A 272 -8.52 -0.24 -8.17
C GLY A 272 -7.37 -0.30 -7.18
N MET A 273 -7.70 -0.41 -5.89
CA MET A 273 -6.74 -0.44 -4.78
C MET A 273 -5.90 -1.71 -4.76
N GLN A 274 -4.77 -1.64 -4.07
CA GLN A 274 -3.94 -2.79 -3.70
C GLN A 274 -4.03 -3.03 -2.19
N VAL A 275 -3.92 -4.28 -1.76
CA VAL A 275 -3.91 -4.67 -0.34
C VAL A 275 -2.50 -5.02 0.10
N VAL A 276 -1.96 -4.28 1.07
CA VAL A 276 -0.65 -4.59 1.69
C VAL A 276 -0.87 -5.54 2.85
N THR A 277 -0.46 -6.80 2.68
CA THR A 277 -0.60 -7.81 3.74
C THR A 277 0.48 -7.65 4.79
N GLY A 278 0.15 -7.85 6.07
CA GLY A 278 1.11 -7.78 7.17
C GLY A 278 1.52 -9.14 7.73
N SER A 279 1.31 -10.24 7.01
CA SER A 279 1.61 -11.58 7.50
C SER A 279 3.03 -12.03 7.16
N SER A 280 3.70 -12.66 8.13
CA SER A 280 4.96 -13.40 7.93
C SER A 280 4.74 -14.90 7.62
N LYS A 281 3.49 -15.33 7.36
CA LYS A 281 3.15 -16.73 7.04
C LYS A 281 2.67 -16.82 5.59
N THR A 282 3.41 -17.54 4.75
CA THR A 282 3.11 -17.75 3.33
C THR A 282 1.67 -18.19 3.11
N GLU A 283 1.19 -19.18 3.87
CA GLU A 283 -0.18 -19.71 3.73
C GLU A 283 -1.26 -18.65 3.94
N ARG A 284 -1.06 -17.72 4.87
CA ARG A 284 -2.00 -16.64 5.12
C ARG A 284 -2.02 -15.62 3.99
N ILE A 285 -0.85 -15.36 3.38
CA ILE A 285 -0.75 -14.48 2.21
C ILE A 285 -1.45 -15.11 1.01
N LEU A 286 -1.18 -16.40 0.74
CA LEU A 286 -1.82 -17.15 -0.32
C LEU A 286 -3.34 -17.24 -0.13
N ASP A 287 -3.78 -17.44 1.09
CA ASP A 287 -5.21 -17.49 1.40
C ASP A 287 -5.88 -16.13 1.19
N MET A 288 -5.29 -15.04 1.69
CA MET A 288 -5.78 -13.67 1.44
C MET A 288 -5.81 -13.34 -0.06
N ALA A 289 -4.84 -13.83 -0.82
CA ALA A 289 -4.73 -13.59 -2.26
C ALA A 289 -5.89 -14.20 -3.07
N LYS A 290 -6.65 -15.15 -2.52
CA LYS A 290 -7.89 -15.65 -3.13
C LYS A 290 -8.92 -14.52 -3.34
N ALA A 291 -8.79 -13.42 -2.59
CA ALA A 291 -9.59 -12.21 -2.77
C ALA A 291 -9.61 -11.68 -4.20
N ARG A 292 -8.55 -11.87 -4.97
CA ARG A 292 -8.41 -11.45 -6.38
C ARG A 292 -9.51 -12.03 -7.28
N ASN A 293 -9.99 -13.22 -6.94
CA ASN A 293 -10.98 -13.96 -7.73
C ASN A 293 -12.41 -13.82 -7.19
N LEU A 294 -12.61 -13.00 -6.16
CA LEU A 294 -13.90 -12.80 -5.53
C LEU A 294 -14.59 -11.54 -6.06
N HIS A 295 -15.88 -11.66 -6.29
CA HIS A 295 -16.69 -10.52 -6.68
C HIS A 295 -17.87 -10.36 -5.69
N LEU A 296 -17.66 -9.56 -4.65
CA LEU A 296 -18.73 -9.21 -3.71
C LEU A 296 -19.79 -8.38 -4.45
N THR A 297 -21.07 -8.75 -4.27
CA THR A 297 -22.17 -7.93 -4.76
C THR A 297 -22.22 -6.59 -4.01
N ARG A 298 -22.87 -5.58 -4.58
CA ARG A 298 -23.08 -4.30 -3.87
C ARG A 298 -23.74 -4.50 -2.50
N LYS A 299 -24.74 -5.40 -2.43
CA LYS A 299 -25.45 -5.69 -1.17
C LYS A 299 -24.52 -6.28 -0.09
N GLU A 300 -23.64 -7.19 -0.46
CA GLU A 300 -22.65 -7.77 0.45
C GLU A 300 -21.62 -6.76 0.90
N TRP A 301 -21.13 -5.94 -0.02
CA TRP A 301 -20.16 -4.89 0.28
C TRP A 301 -20.71 -3.90 1.31
N TYR A 302 -21.91 -3.37 1.08
CA TYR A 302 -22.57 -2.45 2.01
C TYR A 302 -22.99 -3.12 3.32
N ALA A 303 -23.38 -4.39 3.28
CA ALA A 303 -23.70 -5.13 4.51
C ALA A 303 -22.47 -5.29 5.43
N LEU A 304 -21.28 -5.54 4.87
CA LEU A 304 -20.02 -5.56 5.62
C LEU A 304 -19.68 -4.18 6.20
N TYR A 305 -19.86 -3.13 5.42
CA TYR A 305 -19.65 -1.74 5.86
C TYR A 305 -20.54 -1.40 7.06
N GLN A 306 -21.84 -1.69 6.97
CA GLN A 306 -22.80 -1.45 8.08
C GLN A 306 -22.50 -2.33 9.30
N ALA A 307 -22.15 -3.60 9.10
CA ALA A 307 -21.83 -4.53 10.18
C ALA A 307 -20.57 -4.12 10.97
N ALA A 308 -19.72 -3.28 10.40
CA ALA A 308 -18.58 -2.65 11.09
C ALA A 308 -18.97 -1.41 11.92
N GLY A 309 -20.25 -1.03 11.95
CA GLY A 309 -20.74 0.11 12.71
C GLY A 309 -20.90 1.40 11.90
N HIS A 310 -20.57 1.38 10.62
CA HIS A 310 -20.76 2.55 9.76
C HIS A 310 -22.21 2.77 9.38
N ARG A 311 -22.57 4.01 9.20
CA ARG A 311 -23.93 4.43 8.90
C ARG A 311 -24.18 4.49 7.40
N ILE A 312 -25.35 4.02 6.99
CA ILE A 312 -25.96 4.29 5.68
C ILE A 312 -27.33 4.87 5.93
N PRO A 313 -27.71 5.96 5.23
CA PRO A 313 -29.04 6.58 5.35
C PRO A 313 -30.18 5.61 5.07
#